data_488591f3bcc8c7426eb2fc0c8841511a
#
_entry.id   488591f3bcc8c7426eb2fc0c8841511a
#
_cell.length_a   1.000
_cell.length_b   1.000
_cell.length_c   1.000
_cell.angle_alpha   90.00
_cell.angle_beta   90.00
_cell.angle_gamma   90.00
#
_symmetry.space_group_name_H-M   'P 1'
#
loop_
_entity.id
_entity.type
_entity.pdbx_description
1 polymer ?
#
loop_
_entity_poly.entity_id
_entity_poly.type
_entity_poly.pdbx_seq_one_letter_code
_entity_poly.pdbx_strand_id
1 'polypeptide(L)'
;AISFLNPYKDLNNGFTTEQTIKAENSLLNKIKIGNTIQLYKHTGIFIKDITVDFISNESQLVTEADMQYKRFAVKDNSAPTPDIVDEFVEFIKNKPDDIHLHFHCAAGKGRTTSFMVMYQAMKNNSNLTLEQLLSYQYNIGGVNLHDNNIQYNFLEDFCNYVQKNKDSN
;
A
#
# COMPACT_ATOMS: atom_id res chain seq x y z
N ALA A 1 -10.27 8.65 -8.55
CA ALA A 1 -8.88 8.80 -8.99
C ALA A 1 -8.84 9.56 -10.33
N ILE A 2 -7.79 10.32 -10.53
CA ILE A 2 -7.49 11.06 -11.77
C ILE A 2 -6.27 10.40 -12.41
N SER A 3 -6.27 10.26 -13.74
CA SER A 3 -5.19 9.62 -14.49
C SER A 3 -4.91 10.40 -15.77
N PHE A 4 -3.64 10.41 -16.20
CA PHE A 4 -3.25 10.81 -17.55
C PHE A 4 -3.16 9.60 -18.50
N LEU A 5 -3.44 8.40 -18.00
CA LEU A 5 -3.56 7.19 -18.81
C LEU A 5 -5.02 6.96 -19.18
N ASN A 6 -5.26 6.75 -20.46
CA ASN A 6 -6.56 6.33 -20.98
C ASN A 6 -6.35 5.20 -22.01
N PRO A 7 -6.81 3.96 -21.76
CA PRO A 7 -7.50 3.54 -20.52
C PRO A 7 -6.55 3.54 -19.30
N TYR A 8 -7.14 3.69 -18.12
CA TYR A 8 -6.42 3.57 -16.83
C TYR A 8 -5.71 2.23 -16.75
N LYS A 9 -4.47 2.24 -16.27
CA LYS A 9 -3.67 1.03 -16.05
C LYS A 9 -3.21 0.99 -14.59
N ASP A 10 -3.41 -0.14 -13.96
CA ASP A 10 -2.77 -0.44 -12.69
C ASP A 10 -1.32 -0.86 -12.94
N LEU A 11 -0.37 -0.03 -12.52
CA LEU A 11 1.06 -0.31 -12.69
C LEU A 11 1.56 -1.42 -11.76
N ASN A 12 0.77 -1.76 -10.73
CA ASN A 12 1.13 -2.77 -9.74
C ASN A 12 0.42 -4.11 -9.99
N ASN A 13 0.15 -4.48 -11.21
CA ASN A 13 -0.61 -5.67 -11.59
C ASN A 13 0.18 -6.98 -11.39
N GLY A 14 0.53 -7.29 -10.12
CA GLY A 14 1.29 -8.49 -9.74
C GLY A 14 2.80 -8.37 -9.97
N PHE A 15 3.33 -7.16 -10.15
CA PHE A 15 4.75 -6.89 -10.25
C PHE A 15 5.43 -6.91 -8.88
N THR A 16 6.71 -7.26 -8.85
CA THR A 16 7.56 -7.03 -7.68
C THR A 16 7.72 -5.53 -7.41
N THR A 17 8.22 -5.16 -6.25
CA THR A 17 8.53 -3.75 -5.91
C THR A 17 9.45 -3.12 -6.96
N GLU A 18 10.52 -3.81 -7.36
CA GLU A 18 11.46 -3.32 -8.38
C GLU A 18 10.81 -3.14 -9.75
N GLN A 19 10.00 -4.11 -10.18
CA GLN A 19 9.28 -4.04 -11.46
C GLN A 19 8.29 -2.87 -11.46
N THR A 20 7.60 -2.63 -10.35
CA THR A 20 6.67 -1.52 -10.19
C THR A 20 7.40 -0.18 -10.28
N ILE A 21 8.53 -0.02 -9.59
CA ILE A 21 9.37 1.19 -9.64
C ILE A 21 9.88 1.43 -11.08
N LYS A 22 10.35 0.37 -11.76
CA LYS A 22 10.81 0.47 -13.15
C LYS A 22 9.70 0.90 -14.10
N ALA A 23 8.49 0.34 -13.94
CA ALA A 23 7.33 0.70 -14.75
C ALA A 23 6.92 2.16 -14.52
N GLU A 24 6.89 2.61 -13.27
CA GLU A 24 6.60 3.99 -12.88
C GLU A 24 7.61 4.97 -13.50
N ASN A 25 8.91 4.72 -13.32
CA ASN A 25 9.97 5.55 -13.89
C ASN A 25 9.91 5.58 -15.43
N SER A 26 9.64 4.45 -16.07
CA SER A 26 9.47 4.38 -17.53
C SER A 26 8.29 5.21 -18.01
N LEU A 27 7.24 5.31 -17.20
CA LEU A 27 6.07 6.13 -17.53
C LEU A 27 6.37 7.63 -17.33
N LEU A 28 6.97 8.00 -16.19
CA LEU A 28 7.31 9.38 -15.88
C LEU A 28 8.30 9.97 -16.89
N ASN A 29 9.28 9.18 -17.36
CA ASN A 29 10.25 9.60 -18.37
C ASN A 29 9.63 9.93 -19.74
N LYS A 30 8.40 9.52 -20.01
CA LYS A 30 7.67 9.89 -21.25
C LYS A 30 7.00 11.26 -21.17
N ILE A 31 6.88 11.79 -19.97
CA ILE A 31 6.26 13.10 -19.74
C ILE A 31 7.39 14.13 -19.69
N LYS A 32 7.14 15.33 -20.20
CA LYS A 32 8.11 16.44 -20.17
C LYS A 32 7.46 17.68 -19.60
N ILE A 33 8.20 18.42 -18.80
CA ILE A 33 7.77 19.75 -18.32
C ILE A 33 7.49 20.64 -19.51
N GLY A 34 6.42 21.44 -19.44
CA GLY A 34 5.94 22.30 -20.50
C GLY A 34 5.01 21.61 -21.50
N ASN A 35 4.93 20.27 -21.53
CA ASN A 35 4.00 19.59 -22.40
C ASN A 35 2.57 19.67 -21.85
N THR A 36 1.61 19.70 -22.77
CA THR A 36 0.19 19.54 -22.42
C THR A 36 -0.17 18.07 -22.39
N ILE A 37 -0.80 17.62 -21.31
CA ILE A 37 -1.35 16.28 -21.15
C ILE A 37 -2.84 16.33 -20.81
N GLN A 38 -3.55 15.28 -21.20
CA GLN A 38 -4.97 15.13 -20.92
C GLN A 38 -5.20 14.38 -19.62
N LEU A 39 -6.08 14.89 -18.77
CA LEU A 39 -6.50 14.23 -17.55
C LEU A 39 -7.86 13.56 -17.72
N TYR A 40 -7.98 12.38 -17.15
CA TYR A 40 -9.17 11.54 -17.20
C TYR A 40 -9.57 11.07 -15.80
N LYS A 41 -10.87 10.84 -15.58
CA LYS A 41 -11.32 9.98 -14.48
C LYS A 41 -10.84 8.54 -14.74
N HIS A 42 -10.72 7.72 -13.70
CA HIS A 42 -10.40 6.30 -13.86
C HIS A 42 -11.42 5.54 -14.73
N THR A 43 -12.63 6.10 -14.92
CA THR A 43 -13.68 5.61 -15.82
C THR A 43 -13.44 5.97 -17.29
N GLY A 44 -12.35 6.66 -17.63
CA GLY A 44 -12.02 7.11 -18.96
C GLY A 44 -12.67 8.43 -19.39
N ILE A 45 -13.43 9.09 -18.51
CA ILE A 45 -14.07 10.37 -18.82
C ILE A 45 -13.02 11.48 -18.78
N PHE A 46 -12.87 12.21 -19.89
CA PHE A 46 -12.00 13.38 -19.98
C PHE A 46 -12.39 14.45 -18.95
N ILE A 47 -11.39 15.06 -18.31
CA ILE A 47 -11.59 16.14 -17.34
C ILE A 47 -11.14 17.47 -17.93
N LYS A 48 -9.85 17.57 -18.27
CA LYS A 48 -9.23 18.78 -18.82
C LYS A 48 -7.83 18.53 -19.37
N ASP A 49 -7.35 19.45 -20.17
CA ASP A 49 -5.93 19.56 -20.49
C ASP A 49 -5.18 20.32 -19.38
N ILE A 50 -3.95 19.90 -19.10
CA ILE A 50 -3.04 20.61 -18.19
C ILE A 50 -1.66 20.71 -18.82
N THR A 51 -0.97 21.82 -18.53
CA THR A 51 0.47 21.92 -18.79
C THR A 51 1.21 21.32 -17.61
N VAL A 52 2.24 20.52 -17.90
CA VAL A 52 3.07 19.86 -16.87
C VAL A 52 4.08 20.88 -16.35
N ASP A 53 3.91 21.30 -15.13
CA ASP A 53 4.84 22.22 -14.45
C ASP A 53 5.90 21.47 -13.63
N PHE A 54 5.55 20.27 -13.16
CA PHE A 54 6.40 19.49 -12.25
C PHE A 54 6.15 17.98 -12.47
N ILE A 55 7.20 17.18 -12.31
CA ILE A 55 7.14 15.72 -12.38
C ILE A 55 7.93 15.17 -11.19
N SER A 56 7.26 14.35 -10.38
CA SER A 56 7.90 13.65 -9.27
C SER A 56 7.22 12.31 -9.03
N ASN A 57 7.97 11.36 -8.49
CA ASN A 57 7.37 10.17 -7.89
C ASN A 57 7.12 10.42 -6.40
N GLU A 58 6.36 9.52 -5.79
CA GLU A 58 5.99 9.64 -4.38
C GLU A 58 7.21 9.59 -3.45
N SER A 59 8.19 8.74 -3.73
CA SER A 59 9.43 8.64 -2.94
C SER A 59 10.17 9.99 -2.87
N GLN A 60 10.25 10.70 -3.99
CA GLN A 60 10.88 12.02 -4.04
C GLN A 60 10.11 13.03 -3.16
N LEU A 61 8.78 13.10 -3.31
CA LEU A 61 7.95 14.03 -2.52
C LEU A 61 8.05 13.76 -1.02
N VAL A 62 8.04 12.48 -0.61
CA VAL A 62 8.15 12.08 0.78
C VAL A 62 9.53 12.45 1.35
N THR A 63 10.60 12.21 0.58
CA THR A 63 11.97 12.56 1.00
C THR A 63 12.18 14.08 1.07
N GLU A 64 11.61 14.85 0.15
CA GLU A 64 11.65 16.32 0.18
C GLU A 64 10.90 16.90 1.38
N ALA A 65 9.93 16.15 1.94
CA ALA A 65 9.22 16.49 3.17
C ALA A 65 9.93 16.00 4.45
N ASP A 66 11.20 15.61 4.35
CA ASP A 66 12.02 15.07 5.46
C ASP A 66 11.41 13.83 6.13
N MET A 67 10.73 13.00 5.33
CA MET A 67 10.17 11.72 5.76
C MET A 67 10.88 10.56 5.05
N GLN A 68 10.85 9.38 5.66
CA GLN A 68 11.33 8.15 5.05
C GLN A 68 10.24 7.48 4.23
N TYR A 69 10.62 6.88 3.12
CA TYR A 69 9.71 6.18 2.22
C TYR A 69 10.04 4.69 2.14
N LYS A 70 9.03 3.85 2.28
CA LYS A 70 9.14 2.41 2.06
C LYS A 70 7.94 1.92 1.25
N ARG A 71 8.19 1.18 0.18
CA ARG A 71 7.16 0.60 -0.69
C ARG A 71 7.11 -0.91 -0.54
N PHE A 72 5.90 -1.43 -0.39
CA PHE A 72 5.57 -2.84 -0.47
C PHE A 72 4.59 -3.04 -1.62
N ALA A 73 5.05 -3.60 -2.73
CA ALA A 73 4.21 -3.73 -3.93
C ALA A 73 3.25 -4.91 -3.77
N VAL A 74 1.96 -4.61 -3.68
CA VAL A 74 0.88 -5.61 -3.60
C VAL A 74 -0.16 -5.33 -4.66
N LYS A 75 -0.56 -6.37 -5.41
CA LYS A 75 -1.63 -6.30 -6.40
C LYS A 75 -2.94 -5.88 -5.73
N ASP A 76 -3.73 -5.06 -6.43
CA ASP A 76 -5.02 -4.61 -5.89
C ASP A 76 -5.96 -5.77 -5.59
N ASN A 77 -6.71 -5.65 -4.50
CA ASN A 77 -7.62 -6.68 -3.97
C ASN A 77 -6.98 -8.03 -3.67
N SER A 78 -5.66 -8.09 -3.52
CA SER A 78 -4.91 -9.32 -3.25
C SER A 78 -4.19 -9.26 -1.90
N ALA A 79 -3.78 -10.44 -1.42
CA ALA A 79 -2.82 -10.56 -0.33
C ALA A 79 -1.40 -10.22 -0.81
N PRO A 80 -0.50 -9.77 0.09
CA PRO A 80 0.91 -9.66 -0.22
C PRO A 80 1.51 -11.04 -0.50
N THR A 81 2.55 -11.07 -1.34
CA THR A 81 3.33 -12.31 -1.57
C THR A 81 4.18 -12.64 -0.33
N PRO A 82 4.62 -13.90 -0.14
CA PRO A 82 5.47 -14.27 0.98
C PRO A 82 6.70 -13.38 1.14
N ASP A 83 7.40 -13.06 0.06
CA ASP A 83 8.58 -12.18 0.08
C ASP A 83 8.24 -10.78 0.63
N ILE A 84 7.09 -10.24 0.26
CA ILE A 84 6.61 -8.92 0.77
C ILE A 84 6.22 -9.03 2.25
N VAL A 85 5.66 -10.16 2.68
CA VAL A 85 5.36 -10.39 4.10
C VAL A 85 6.64 -10.42 4.92
N ASP A 86 7.65 -11.17 4.48
CA ASP A 86 8.93 -11.28 5.15
C ASP A 86 9.63 -9.91 5.23
N GLU A 87 9.66 -9.17 4.11
CA GLU A 87 10.21 -7.82 4.06
C GLU A 87 9.48 -6.85 5.01
N PHE A 88 8.17 -6.94 5.09
CA PHE A 88 7.37 -6.13 6.01
C PHE A 88 7.64 -6.50 7.48
N VAL A 89 7.67 -7.78 7.80
CA VAL A 89 7.95 -8.27 9.17
C VAL A 89 9.34 -7.82 9.61
N GLU A 90 10.35 -7.97 8.76
CA GLU A 90 11.70 -7.50 9.03
C GLU A 90 11.76 -5.98 9.23
N PHE A 91 11.11 -5.22 8.36
CA PHE A 91 11.01 -3.78 8.50
C PHE A 91 10.40 -3.37 9.84
N ILE A 92 9.30 -3.99 10.26
CA ILE A 92 8.63 -3.66 11.54
C ILE A 92 9.49 -4.06 12.74
N LYS A 93 10.24 -5.18 12.67
CA LYS A 93 11.15 -5.61 13.75
C LYS A 93 12.34 -4.66 13.91
N ASN A 94 12.87 -4.14 12.82
CA ASN A 94 14.10 -3.34 12.80
C ASN A 94 13.87 -1.83 12.89
N LYS A 95 12.61 -1.36 12.80
CA LYS A 95 12.33 0.08 12.91
C LYS A 95 12.57 0.58 14.33
N PRO A 96 13.07 1.80 14.54
CA PRO A 96 13.09 2.46 15.84
C PRO A 96 11.69 2.58 16.45
N ASP A 97 11.57 2.57 17.77
CA ASP A 97 10.27 2.59 18.45
C ASP A 97 9.58 3.96 18.40
N ASP A 98 10.34 5.02 18.25
CA ASP A 98 9.87 6.42 18.19
C ASP A 98 9.39 6.86 16.80
N ILE A 99 9.43 5.97 15.80
CA ILE A 99 8.97 6.28 14.45
C ILE A 99 7.47 6.05 14.31
N HIS A 100 6.77 7.07 13.82
CA HIS A 100 5.39 6.96 13.37
C HIS A 100 5.30 6.45 11.94
N LEU A 101 4.44 5.46 11.71
CA LEU A 101 4.20 4.88 10.40
C LEU A 101 2.90 5.42 9.81
N HIS A 102 2.96 5.87 8.56
CA HIS A 102 1.78 6.21 7.77
C HIS A 102 1.59 5.15 6.69
N PHE A 103 0.48 4.42 6.74
CA PHE A 103 0.14 3.39 5.75
C PHE A 103 -0.84 3.94 4.74
N HIS A 104 -0.56 3.76 3.45
CA HIS A 104 -1.52 4.06 2.40
C HIS A 104 -1.34 3.16 1.18
N CYS A 105 -2.34 3.13 0.34
CA CYS A 105 -2.31 2.58 -1.01
C CYS A 105 -3.03 3.56 -1.94
N ALA A 106 -3.35 3.19 -3.17
CA ALA A 106 -4.01 4.12 -4.11
C ALA A 106 -5.35 4.68 -3.58
N ALA A 107 -6.13 3.88 -2.87
CA ALA A 107 -7.44 4.27 -2.34
C ALA A 107 -7.48 4.41 -0.80
N GLY A 108 -6.40 4.06 -0.10
CA GLY A 108 -6.38 4.02 1.37
C GLY A 108 -7.30 2.97 1.99
N LYS A 109 -7.65 1.92 1.26
CA LYS A 109 -8.67 0.92 1.64
C LYS A 109 -8.05 -0.46 1.89
N GLY A 110 -8.39 -1.47 1.10
CA GLY A 110 -8.09 -2.88 1.37
C GLY A 110 -6.64 -3.17 1.73
N ARG A 111 -5.69 -2.86 0.86
CA ARG A 111 -4.24 -3.07 1.12
C ARG A 111 -3.76 -2.31 2.35
N THR A 112 -4.19 -1.05 2.52
CA THR A 112 -3.87 -0.24 3.69
C THR A 112 -4.37 -0.91 4.97
N THR A 113 -5.64 -1.28 5.02
CA THR A 113 -6.24 -1.95 6.19
C THR A 113 -5.52 -3.27 6.49
N SER A 114 -5.17 -4.06 5.47
CA SER A 114 -4.43 -5.31 5.64
C SER A 114 -3.08 -5.10 6.33
N PHE A 115 -2.27 -4.14 5.87
CA PHE A 115 -0.97 -3.85 6.49
C PHE A 115 -1.09 -3.25 7.89
N MET A 116 -2.12 -2.46 8.16
CA MET A 116 -2.40 -1.94 9.50
C MET A 116 -2.79 -3.08 10.46
N VAL A 117 -3.58 -4.07 10.00
CA VAL A 117 -3.90 -5.28 10.78
C VAL A 117 -2.65 -6.11 11.03
N MET A 118 -1.80 -6.33 10.02
CA MET A 118 -0.52 -7.03 10.19
C MET A 118 0.37 -6.34 11.23
N TYR A 119 0.54 -5.03 11.13
CA TYR A 119 1.29 -4.24 12.09
C TYR A 119 0.74 -4.39 13.51
N GLN A 120 -0.58 -4.24 13.66
CA GLN A 120 -1.24 -4.35 14.95
C GLN A 120 -1.14 -5.77 15.51
N ALA A 121 -1.25 -6.82 14.69
CA ALA A 121 -1.05 -8.20 15.11
C ALA A 121 0.37 -8.45 15.67
N MET A 122 1.40 -7.91 14.99
CA MET A 122 2.79 -8.00 15.48
C MET A 122 3.02 -7.27 16.81
N LYS A 123 2.27 -6.19 17.06
CA LYS A 123 2.33 -5.40 18.33
C LYS A 123 1.28 -5.83 19.35
N ASN A 124 0.50 -6.86 19.06
CA ASN A 124 -0.65 -7.32 19.86
C ASN A 124 -0.22 -8.00 21.14
N ASN A 125 0.09 -7.24 22.19
CA ASN A 125 0.42 -7.77 23.52
C ASN A 125 -0.82 -8.19 24.35
N SER A 126 -2.02 -7.82 23.88
CA SER A 126 -3.30 -8.09 24.58
C SER A 126 -4.03 -9.34 24.05
N ASN A 127 -3.40 -10.09 23.17
CA ASN A 127 -3.95 -11.30 22.53
C ASN A 127 -5.33 -11.08 21.87
N LEU A 128 -5.53 -9.93 21.24
CA LEU A 128 -6.74 -9.65 20.48
C LEU A 128 -6.88 -10.64 19.32
N THR A 129 -8.10 -11.07 19.07
CA THR A 129 -8.41 -11.94 17.92
C THR A 129 -8.36 -11.14 16.61
N LEU A 130 -8.29 -11.83 15.47
CA LEU A 130 -8.40 -11.18 14.15
C LEU A 130 -9.67 -10.32 14.06
N GLU A 131 -10.80 -10.82 14.52
CA GLU A 131 -12.08 -10.10 14.50
C GLU A 131 -12.02 -8.78 15.28
N GLN A 132 -11.37 -8.79 16.43
CA GLN A 132 -11.18 -7.58 17.23
C GLN A 132 -10.25 -6.58 16.53
N LEU A 133 -9.17 -7.06 15.88
CA LEU A 133 -8.26 -6.23 15.10
C LEU A 133 -8.96 -5.62 13.87
N LEU A 134 -9.74 -6.40 13.14
CA LEU A 134 -10.52 -5.94 11.98
C LEU A 134 -11.58 -4.92 12.40
N SER A 135 -12.31 -5.20 13.48
CA SER A 135 -13.33 -4.30 14.03
C SER A 135 -12.70 -2.97 14.46
N TYR A 136 -11.55 -3.00 15.11
CA TYR A 136 -10.83 -1.79 15.49
C TYR A 136 -10.44 -0.98 14.26
N GLN A 137 -9.83 -1.62 13.25
CA GLN A 137 -9.41 -0.94 12.02
C GLN A 137 -10.60 -0.34 11.26
N TYR A 138 -11.72 -1.05 11.19
CA TYR A 138 -12.95 -0.55 10.58
C TYR A 138 -13.46 0.71 11.30
N ASN A 139 -13.47 0.71 12.64
CA ASN A 139 -13.97 1.82 13.44
C ASN A 139 -13.11 3.10 13.33
N ILE A 140 -11.83 2.98 13.02
CA ILE A 140 -10.93 4.14 12.84
C ILE A 140 -10.77 4.59 11.39
N GLY A 141 -11.58 4.05 10.46
CA GLY A 141 -11.63 4.49 9.06
C GLY A 141 -11.08 3.51 8.04
N GLY A 142 -10.66 2.31 8.45
CA GLY A 142 -10.37 1.20 7.56
C GLY A 142 -11.62 0.65 6.87
N VAL A 143 -11.46 -0.41 6.09
CA VAL A 143 -12.57 -1.06 5.40
C VAL A 143 -12.90 -2.42 6.01
N ASN A 144 -14.13 -2.85 5.82
CA ASN A 144 -14.53 -4.21 6.13
C ASN A 144 -13.84 -5.17 5.13
N LEU A 145 -12.95 -6.05 5.65
CA LEU A 145 -12.24 -7.04 4.84
C LEU A 145 -12.94 -8.40 4.77
N HIS A 146 -14.04 -8.60 5.48
CA HIS A 146 -14.82 -9.85 5.42
C HIS A 146 -15.36 -10.13 4.00
N ASP A 147 -15.61 -9.08 3.22
CA ASP A 147 -16.10 -9.21 1.84
C ASP A 147 -14.99 -9.59 0.84
N ASN A 148 -13.73 -9.59 1.27
CA ASN A 148 -12.58 -10.00 0.46
C ASN A 148 -11.90 -11.24 1.05
N ASN A 149 -12.37 -12.41 0.65
CA ASN A 149 -11.87 -13.69 1.16
C ASN A 149 -10.36 -13.86 1.02
N ILE A 150 -9.72 -13.29 -0.02
CA ILE A 150 -8.26 -13.40 -0.23
C ILE A 150 -7.51 -12.67 0.87
N GLN A 151 -7.90 -11.42 1.15
CA GLN A 151 -7.25 -10.61 2.18
C GLN A 151 -7.60 -11.12 3.58
N TYR A 152 -8.84 -11.53 3.81
CA TYR A 152 -9.28 -12.06 5.09
C TYR A 152 -8.53 -13.35 5.46
N ASN A 153 -8.54 -14.36 4.59
CA ASN A 153 -7.88 -15.65 4.85
C ASN A 153 -6.37 -15.48 5.07
N PHE A 154 -5.74 -14.60 4.27
CA PHE A 154 -4.34 -14.25 4.49
C PHE A 154 -4.09 -13.68 5.89
N LEU A 155 -4.93 -12.75 6.35
CA LEU A 155 -4.79 -12.15 7.67
C LEU A 155 -5.04 -13.15 8.81
N GLU A 156 -5.95 -14.10 8.61
CA GLU A 156 -6.18 -15.19 9.55
C GLU A 156 -4.92 -16.05 9.70
N ASP A 157 -4.33 -16.48 8.59
CA ASP A 157 -3.09 -17.26 8.60
C ASP A 157 -1.93 -16.47 9.21
N PHE A 158 -1.79 -15.20 8.87
CA PHE A 158 -0.75 -14.32 9.40
C PHE A 158 -0.89 -14.12 10.91
N CYS A 159 -2.08 -13.82 11.41
CA CYS A 159 -2.34 -13.64 12.85
C CYS A 159 -2.07 -14.92 13.63
N ASN A 160 -2.50 -16.07 13.11
CA ASN A 160 -2.22 -17.37 13.70
C ASN A 160 -0.72 -17.67 13.76
N TYR A 161 0.02 -17.35 12.69
CA TYR A 161 1.47 -17.50 12.66
C TYR A 161 2.16 -16.62 13.70
N VAL A 162 1.80 -15.32 13.74
CA VAL A 162 2.38 -14.37 14.71
C VAL A 162 2.11 -14.82 16.15
N GLN A 163 0.89 -15.26 16.45
CA GLN A 163 0.53 -15.70 17.79
C GLN A 163 1.32 -16.94 18.22
N LYS A 164 1.44 -17.95 17.36
CA LYS A 164 2.23 -19.16 17.64
C LYS A 164 3.72 -18.88 17.87
N ASN A 165 4.27 -17.86 17.22
CA ASN A 165 5.69 -17.53 17.35
C ASN A 165 6.01 -16.50 18.44
N LYS A 166 5.02 -15.91 19.08
CA LYS A 166 5.22 -15.07 20.27
C LYS A 166 5.69 -15.87 21.49
N ASP A 167 5.19 -17.08 21.62
CA ASP A 167 5.48 -17.95 22.76
C ASP A 167 6.84 -18.67 22.62
N SER A 168 7.55 -18.45 21.51
CA SER A 168 8.82 -19.12 21.17
C SER A 168 10.05 -18.21 21.33
N ASN A 169 9.87 -16.98 21.78
CA ASN A 169 10.91 -16.01 22.13
C ASN A 169 10.71 -15.55 23.57
#